data_dc5fabd6eb0d04ceedc997e5d5d5d3e3
#
_entry.id   dc5fabd6eb0d04ceedc997e5d5d5d3e3
#
_cell.length_a   1.000
_cell.length_b   1.000
_cell.length_c   1.000
_cell.angle_alpha   90.00
_cell.angle_beta   90.00
_cell.angle_gamma   90.00
#
_symmetry.space_group_name_H-M   'P 1'
#
loop_
_entity.id
_entity.type
_entity.pdbx_description
1 polymer ?
#
loop_
_entity_poly.entity_id
_entity_poly.type
_entity_poly.pdbx_seq_one_letter_code
_entity_poly.pdbx_strand_id
1 'polypeptide(L)'
;TMINFFLISKFLISLSLGFTVLLLIPPVIIYKKADLSSPWIKYLFLALISIICSIITALLTYHAVLIFVMPLLFAIQYRKRQALWFSFIFNTITMFISSYVGFYYGLCDLNLLLESTHTRNWYLQTMTGSFLQIPFNENPMFIIAVFEVLPRTLILLIFTIMLQYTIIRSHNDALRIAELTYRKDMDTRTKLYNKNKYEDMAVNYYPSVGCIAVAFWDLNNLKMINDNFGHAVGDSLIQTMSE
;
A
#
# COMPACT_ATOMS: atom_id res chain seq x y z
N THR A 1 -9.95 44.53 4.08
CA THR A 1 -10.49 43.35 3.38
C THR A 1 -9.41 42.35 2.97
N MET A 2 -8.42 42.69 2.13
CA MET A 2 -7.27 41.84 1.81
C MET A 2 -6.43 41.47 3.05
N ILE A 3 -6.15 42.44 3.91
CA ILE A 3 -5.40 42.23 5.15
C ILE A 3 -6.10 41.24 6.06
N ASN A 4 -7.41 41.30 6.20
CA ASN A 4 -8.18 40.33 6.98
C ASN A 4 -8.14 38.91 6.38
N PHE A 5 -8.17 38.80 5.05
CA PHE A 5 -8.02 37.53 4.37
C PHE A 5 -6.64 36.88 4.64
N PHE A 6 -5.55 37.67 4.51
CA PHE A 6 -4.21 37.17 4.83
C PHE A 6 -4.04 36.78 6.28
N LEU A 7 -4.63 37.50 7.21
CA LEU A 7 -4.58 37.15 8.65
C LEU A 7 -5.33 35.87 8.97
N ILE A 8 -6.53 35.71 8.43
CA ILE A 8 -7.34 34.49 8.57
C ILE A 8 -6.64 33.30 7.93
N SER A 9 -6.07 33.48 6.73
CA SER A 9 -5.32 32.45 6.02
C SER A 9 -4.09 31.98 6.79
N LYS A 10 -3.29 32.90 7.34
CA LYS A 10 -2.15 32.58 8.20
C LYS A 10 -2.58 31.83 9.45
N PHE A 11 -3.68 32.25 10.07
CA PHE A 11 -4.21 31.57 11.25
C PHE A 11 -4.65 30.13 10.93
N LEU A 12 -5.41 29.92 9.85
CA LEU A 12 -5.85 28.61 9.41
C LEU A 12 -4.68 27.69 9.05
N ILE A 13 -3.67 28.19 8.36
CA ILE A 13 -2.45 27.44 8.02
C ILE A 13 -1.70 27.06 9.30
N SER A 14 -1.52 28.00 10.23
CA SER A 14 -0.84 27.72 11.49
C SER A 14 -1.60 26.71 12.35
N LEU A 15 -2.92 26.81 12.42
CA LEU A 15 -3.79 25.87 13.12
C LEU A 15 -3.70 24.46 12.53
N SER A 16 -3.74 24.33 11.22
CA SER A 16 -3.67 23.05 10.52
C SER A 16 -2.29 22.40 10.63
N LEU A 17 -1.21 23.17 10.56
CA LEU A 17 0.14 22.71 10.84
C LEU A 17 0.26 22.19 12.28
N GLY A 18 -0.25 22.93 13.25
CA GLY A 18 -0.30 22.51 14.66
C GLY A 18 -1.07 21.20 14.84
N PHE A 19 -2.23 21.08 14.20
CA PHE A 19 -3.04 19.87 14.25
C PHE A 19 -2.36 18.68 13.58
N THR A 20 -1.69 18.90 12.44
CA THR A 20 -0.89 17.87 11.77
C THR A 20 0.25 17.36 12.65
N VAL A 21 0.95 18.25 13.34
CA VAL A 21 1.99 17.88 14.31
C VAL A 21 1.41 17.08 15.46
N LEU A 22 0.25 17.47 16.01
CA LEU A 22 -0.44 16.72 17.07
C LEU A 22 -0.82 15.31 16.60
N LEU A 23 -1.21 15.13 15.35
CA LEU A 23 -1.53 13.81 14.77
C LEU A 23 -0.31 12.89 14.63
N LEU A 24 0.91 13.41 14.70
CA LEU A 24 2.14 12.61 14.70
C LEU A 24 2.49 12.07 16.10
N ILE A 25 1.90 12.60 17.16
CA ILE A 25 2.17 12.16 18.55
C ILE A 25 1.72 10.72 18.80
N PRO A 26 0.49 10.27 18.44
CA PRO A 26 0.05 8.90 18.65
C PRO A 26 0.99 7.84 18.05
N PRO A 27 1.45 7.97 16.78
CA PRO A 27 2.43 7.05 16.21
C PRO A 27 3.71 6.92 17.05
N VAL A 28 4.24 8.04 17.56
CA VAL A 28 5.47 8.04 18.36
C VAL A 28 5.27 7.33 19.70
N ILE A 29 4.11 7.55 20.34
CA ILE A 29 3.77 6.88 21.61
C ILE A 29 3.59 5.37 21.39
N ILE A 30 2.90 4.99 20.32
CA ILE A 30 2.66 3.59 19.95
C ILE A 30 3.99 2.90 19.64
N TYR A 31 4.88 3.54 18.87
CA TYR A 31 6.21 3.01 18.58
C TYR A 31 7.02 2.68 19.85
N LYS A 32 6.88 3.49 20.91
CA LYS A 32 7.61 3.30 22.17
C LYS A 32 6.95 2.30 23.12
N LYS A 33 5.64 2.11 23.08
CA LYS A 33 4.88 1.40 24.13
C LYS A 33 4.12 0.18 23.65
N ALA A 34 3.81 0.07 22.36
CA ALA A 34 2.99 -1.01 21.81
C ALA A 34 3.83 -2.03 21.05
N ASP A 35 3.36 -3.27 21.05
CA ASP A 35 3.87 -4.29 20.14
C ASP A 35 3.44 -3.94 18.72
N LEU A 36 4.41 -3.55 17.88
CA LEU A 36 4.21 -3.16 16.49
C LEU A 36 3.65 -4.30 15.62
N SER A 37 3.68 -5.54 16.10
CA SER A 37 3.09 -6.70 15.42
C SER A 37 1.57 -6.70 15.48
N SER A 38 0.96 -5.90 16.34
CA SER A 38 -0.49 -5.85 16.53
C SER A 38 -1.23 -5.47 15.25
N PRO A 39 -2.24 -6.26 14.82
CA PRO A 39 -2.87 -6.10 13.51
C PRO A 39 -3.67 -4.80 13.33
N TRP A 40 -4.08 -4.13 14.41
CA TRP A 40 -4.84 -2.87 14.35
C TRP A 40 -3.97 -1.64 14.08
N ILE A 41 -2.68 -1.68 14.43
CA ILE A 41 -1.76 -0.55 14.30
C ILE A 41 -1.67 -0.04 12.85
N LYS A 42 -1.62 -0.96 11.88
CA LYS A 42 -1.58 -0.59 10.45
C LYS A 42 -2.79 0.23 10.01
N TYR A 43 -3.99 -0.12 10.51
CA TYR A 43 -5.22 0.62 10.18
C TYR A 43 -5.22 2.01 10.80
N LEU A 44 -4.71 2.13 12.02
CA LEU A 44 -4.54 3.42 12.68
C LEU A 44 -3.58 4.33 11.89
N PHE A 45 -2.41 3.81 11.47
CA PHE A 45 -1.46 4.58 10.67
C PHE A 45 -2.06 5.02 9.34
N LEU A 46 -2.76 4.13 8.63
CA LEU A 46 -3.42 4.48 7.38
C LEU A 46 -4.51 5.54 7.57
N ALA A 47 -5.28 5.45 8.64
CA ALA A 47 -6.28 6.45 8.98
C ALA A 47 -5.64 7.82 9.29
N LEU A 48 -4.58 7.85 10.08
CA LEU A 48 -3.85 9.08 10.42
C LEU A 48 -3.27 9.75 9.16
N ILE A 49 -2.64 8.98 8.26
CA ILE A 49 -2.11 9.52 7.00
C ILE A 49 -3.25 10.09 6.16
N SER A 50 -4.39 9.41 6.05
CA SER A 50 -5.56 9.90 5.30
C SER A 50 -6.11 11.20 5.89
N ILE A 51 -6.16 11.33 7.22
CA ILE A 51 -6.60 12.55 7.89
C ILE A 51 -5.63 13.71 7.62
N ILE A 52 -4.32 13.46 7.72
CA ILE A 52 -3.29 14.47 7.41
C ILE A 52 -3.42 14.95 5.95
N CYS A 53 -3.54 14.01 5.00
CA CYS A 53 -3.75 14.34 3.59
C CYS A 53 -5.02 15.18 3.38
N SER A 54 -6.09 14.85 4.11
CA SER A 54 -7.36 15.57 4.03
C SER A 54 -7.28 16.99 4.58
N ILE A 55 -6.55 17.21 5.67
CA ILE A 55 -6.32 18.56 6.23
C ILE A 55 -5.54 19.42 5.23
N ILE A 56 -4.48 18.85 4.63
CA ILE A 56 -3.69 19.56 3.62
C ILE A 56 -4.56 19.92 2.41
N THR A 57 -5.40 18.98 1.94
CA THR A 57 -6.28 19.21 0.79
C THR A 57 -7.39 20.21 1.11
N ALA A 58 -7.94 20.21 2.32
CA ALA A 58 -8.94 21.18 2.73
C ALA A 58 -8.41 22.63 2.67
N LEU A 59 -7.11 22.81 2.89
CA LEU A 59 -6.46 24.12 2.80
C LEU A 59 -6.05 24.50 1.38
N LEU A 60 -5.35 23.59 0.68
CA LEU A 60 -4.73 23.83 -0.61
C LEU A 60 -5.63 23.48 -1.79
N THR A 61 -6.78 22.88 -1.52
CA THR A 61 -7.80 22.47 -2.49
C THR A 61 -7.26 21.76 -3.75
N TYR A 62 -7.29 22.38 -4.93
CA TYR A 62 -6.96 21.73 -6.19
C TYR A 62 -5.50 21.30 -6.35
N HIS A 63 -4.56 22.01 -5.73
CA HIS A 63 -3.12 21.71 -5.85
C HIS A 63 -2.72 20.41 -5.14
N ALA A 64 -3.47 20.00 -4.12
CA ALA A 64 -3.12 18.85 -3.30
C ALA A 64 -3.87 17.55 -3.66
N VAL A 65 -4.55 17.49 -4.81
CA VAL A 65 -5.39 16.31 -5.19
C VAL A 65 -4.61 15.01 -5.20
N LEU A 66 -3.37 15.02 -5.69
CA LEU A 66 -2.53 13.82 -5.76
C LEU A 66 -2.11 13.29 -4.38
N ILE A 67 -2.26 14.07 -3.33
CA ILE A 67 -1.88 13.62 -1.97
C ILE A 67 -2.74 12.45 -1.50
N PHE A 68 -3.97 12.29 -2.00
CA PHE A 68 -4.84 11.17 -1.70
C PHE A 68 -4.36 9.81 -2.22
N VAL A 69 -3.35 9.80 -3.09
CA VAL A 69 -2.67 8.57 -3.52
C VAL A 69 -1.74 8.04 -2.41
N MET A 70 -1.22 8.91 -1.55
CA MET A 70 -0.26 8.55 -0.51
C MET A 70 -0.75 7.47 0.45
N PRO A 71 -1.97 7.54 1.05
CA PRO A 71 -2.46 6.49 1.93
C PRO A 71 -2.52 5.11 1.24
N LEU A 72 -2.83 5.06 -0.06
CA LEU A 72 -2.86 3.83 -0.85
C LEU A 72 -1.46 3.26 -1.08
N LEU A 73 -0.46 4.13 -1.34
CA LEU A 73 0.94 3.72 -1.48
C LEU A 73 1.52 3.17 -0.16
N PHE A 74 1.12 3.74 0.97
CA PHE A 74 1.48 3.15 2.27
C PHE A 74 0.76 1.83 2.53
N ALA A 75 -0.50 1.70 2.11
CA ALA A 75 -1.28 0.48 2.30
C ALA A 75 -0.68 -0.73 1.56
N ILE A 76 -0.06 -0.54 0.39
CA ILE A 76 0.56 -1.63 -0.39
C ILE A 76 1.73 -2.28 0.35
N GLN A 77 2.45 -1.53 1.20
CA GLN A 77 3.59 -2.05 1.97
C GLN A 77 3.18 -3.19 2.92
N TYR A 78 1.94 -3.19 3.39
CA TYR A 78 1.41 -4.27 4.24
C TYR A 78 1.08 -5.56 3.48
N ARG A 79 1.12 -5.54 2.14
CA ARG A 79 0.83 -6.69 1.25
C ARG A 79 -0.49 -7.41 1.57
N LYS A 80 -1.46 -6.70 2.16
CA LYS A 80 -2.79 -7.23 2.54
C LYS A 80 -3.90 -6.48 1.83
N ARG A 81 -4.74 -7.20 1.09
CA ARG A 81 -5.91 -6.64 0.39
C ARG A 81 -6.82 -5.84 1.33
N GLN A 82 -7.04 -6.33 2.54
CA GLN A 82 -7.88 -5.67 3.54
C GLN A 82 -7.35 -4.28 3.91
N ALA A 83 -6.03 -4.11 4.08
CA ALA A 83 -5.43 -2.83 4.38
C ALA A 83 -5.60 -1.83 3.22
N LEU A 84 -5.45 -2.29 1.98
CA LEU A 84 -5.63 -1.48 0.79
C LEU A 84 -7.08 -0.98 0.65
N TRP A 85 -8.08 -1.87 0.79
CA TRP A 85 -9.49 -1.50 0.69
C TRP A 85 -9.94 -0.62 1.87
N PHE A 86 -9.46 -0.88 3.07
CA PHE A 86 -9.68 0.01 4.21
C PHE A 86 -9.16 1.42 3.92
N SER A 87 -7.92 1.51 3.43
CA SER A 87 -7.32 2.80 3.07
C SER A 87 -8.12 3.52 2.00
N PHE A 88 -8.59 2.81 0.96
CA PHE A 88 -9.43 3.40 -0.10
C PHE A 88 -10.74 3.96 0.45
N ILE A 89 -11.49 3.17 1.22
CA ILE A 89 -12.79 3.59 1.77
C ILE A 89 -12.61 4.77 2.72
N PHE A 90 -11.68 4.67 3.66
CA PHE A 90 -11.44 5.72 4.65
C PHE A 90 -10.95 7.00 3.97
N ASN A 91 -10.05 6.88 3.01
CA ASN A 91 -9.53 8.00 2.22
C ASN A 91 -10.64 8.69 1.40
N THR A 92 -11.57 7.93 0.82
CA THR A 92 -12.71 8.48 0.09
C THR A 92 -13.63 9.29 1.01
N ILE A 93 -13.91 8.78 2.21
CA ILE A 93 -14.73 9.49 3.21
C ILE A 93 -14.04 10.79 3.62
N THR A 94 -12.76 10.74 3.97
CA THR A 94 -12.01 11.93 4.40
C THR A 94 -11.83 12.92 3.26
N MET A 95 -11.70 12.46 2.01
CA MET A 95 -11.67 13.30 0.82
C MET A 95 -12.99 14.05 0.63
N PHE A 96 -14.13 13.39 0.79
CA PHE A 96 -15.43 14.03 0.71
C PHE A 96 -15.56 15.17 1.74
N ILE A 97 -15.18 14.89 2.98
CA ILE A 97 -15.20 15.88 4.07
C ILE A 97 -14.26 17.04 3.75
N SER A 98 -13.03 16.74 3.30
CA SER A 98 -12.03 17.79 3.01
C SER A 98 -12.42 18.66 1.82
N SER A 99 -13.04 18.09 0.78
CA SER A 99 -13.54 18.85 -0.36
C SER A 99 -14.65 19.81 0.05
N TYR A 100 -15.56 19.34 0.91
CA TYR A 100 -16.63 20.19 1.43
C TYR A 100 -16.09 21.32 2.33
N VAL A 101 -15.19 21.00 3.26
CA VAL A 101 -14.54 22.01 4.12
C VAL A 101 -13.69 22.97 3.31
N GLY A 102 -12.93 22.47 2.32
CA GLY A 102 -12.09 23.27 1.43
C GLY A 102 -12.91 24.26 0.60
N PHE A 103 -14.10 23.85 0.16
CA PHE A 103 -15.01 24.73 -0.58
C PHE A 103 -15.44 25.95 0.23
N TYR A 104 -15.76 25.77 1.52
CA TYR A 104 -16.23 26.87 2.37
C TYR A 104 -15.12 27.68 3.03
N TYR A 105 -14.00 27.03 3.39
CA TYR A 105 -12.96 27.60 4.26
C TYR A 105 -11.56 27.54 3.67
N GLY A 106 -11.36 26.83 2.54
CA GLY A 106 -10.05 26.62 1.96
C GLY A 106 -9.46 27.87 1.31
N LEU A 107 -8.15 27.84 1.16
CA LEU A 107 -7.36 28.80 0.39
C LEU A 107 -7.36 28.39 -1.08
N CYS A 108 -8.54 28.36 -1.70
CA CYS A 108 -8.63 28.05 -3.13
C CYS A 108 -7.96 29.15 -3.94
N ASP A 109 -7.27 28.79 -5.01
CA ASP A 109 -6.65 29.74 -5.94
C ASP A 109 -7.65 30.74 -6.50
N LEU A 110 -8.89 30.32 -6.73
CA LEU A 110 -9.97 31.19 -7.10
C LEU A 110 -10.28 32.25 -6.01
N ASN A 111 -10.17 31.89 -4.75
CA ASN A 111 -10.32 32.84 -3.64
C ASN A 111 -9.14 33.81 -3.54
N LEU A 112 -7.97 33.43 -4.08
CA LEU A 112 -6.77 34.28 -4.15
C LEU A 112 -6.73 35.15 -5.42
N LEU A 113 -7.23 34.63 -6.55
CA LEU A 113 -7.16 35.26 -7.85
C LEU A 113 -8.39 36.13 -8.18
N LEU A 114 -9.53 35.80 -7.57
CA LEU A 114 -10.75 36.57 -7.78
C LEU A 114 -10.84 37.67 -6.74
N GLU A 115 -10.85 38.93 -7.25
CA GLU A 115 -11.18 40.09 -6.43
C GLU A 115 -12.51 39.91 -5.71
N SER A 116 -12.70 40.64 -4.64
CA SER A 116 -13.80 40.57 -3.68
C SER A 116 -15.22 40.64 -4.27
N THR A 117 -15.38 40.99 -5.55
CA THR A 117 -16.65 41.03 -6.26
C THR A 117 -17.14 39.69 -6.79
N HIS A 118 -16.25 38.71 -6.89
CA HIS A 118 -16.59 37.39 -7.40
C HIS A 118 -16.72 36.41 -6.25
N THR A 119 -17.96 36.24 -5.80
CA THR A 119 -18.30 35.27 -4.74
C THR A 119 -18.27 33.85 -5.26
N ARG A 120 -18.23 32.87 -4.34
CA ARG A 120 -18.39 31.43 -4.66
C ARG A 120 -19.64 31.16 -5.50
N ASN A 121 -20.70 31.91 -5.27
CA ASN A 121 -21.94 31.83 -6.05
C ASN A 121 -21.72 32.19 -7.51
N TRP A 122 -20.88 33.20 -7.80
CA TRP A 122 -20.51 33.57 -9.17
C TRP A 122 -19.74 32.42 -9.85
N TYR A 123 -18.77 31.81 -9.16
CA TYR A 123 -18.02 30.71 -9.70
C TYR A 123 -18.92 29.50 -10.00
N LEU A 124 -19.76 29.11 -9.07
CA LEU A 124 -20.75 28.06 -9.28
C LEU A 124 -21.69 28.37 -10.44
N GLN A 125 -22.17 29.58 -10.54
CA GLN A 125 -23.05 30.08 -11.61
C GLN A 125 -22.37 30.08 -12.97
N THR A 126 -21.09 30.48 -13.03
CA THR A 126 -20.30 30.51 -14.26
C THR A 126 -19.93 29.10 -14.72
N MET A 127 -19.52 28.21 -13.82
CA MET A 127 -19.22 26.81 -14.14
C MET A 127 -20.46 26.04 -14.57
N THR A 128 -21.60 26.31 -13.95
CA THR A 128 -22.86 25.61 -14.24
C THR A 128 -23.60 26.20 -15.45
N GLY A 129 -23.51 27.49 -15.68
CA GLY A 129 -24.29 28.17 -16.70
C GLY A 129 -23.74 28.11 -18.12
N SER A 130 -22.42 28.00 -18.31
CA SER A 130 -21.80 28.15 -19.63
C SER A 130 -21.35 26.85 -20.30
N PHE A 131 -21.12 25.76 -19.56
CA PHE A 131 -20.53 24.55 -20.13
C PHE A 131 -21.48 23.35 -20.24
N LEU A 132 -22.49 23.27 -19.41
CA LEU A 132 -23.38 22.12 -19.37
C LEU A 132 -24.82 22.65 -19.24
N GLN A 133 -25.60 22.65 -20.27
CA GLN A 133 -27.04 22.93 -20.23
C GLN A 133 -27.83 21.88 -19.41
N ILE A 134 -27.26 21.41 -18.32
CA ILE A 134 -27.88 20.45 -17.41
C ILE A 134 -28.60 21.27 -16.34
N PRO A 135 -29.84 20.96 -15.98
CA PRO A 135 -30.52 21.60 -14.87
C PRO A 135 -29.79 21.25 -13.58
N PHE A 136 -28.98 22.18 -13.09
CA PHE A 136 -28.22 22.00 -11.86
C PHE A 136 -29.11 22.29 -10.66
N ASN A 137 -29.03 21.37 -9.72
CA ASN A 137 -29.47 21.64 -8.37
C ASN A 137 -28.49 22.64 -7.76
N GLU A 138 -28.96 23.78 -7.28
CA GLU A 138 -28.14 24.83 -6.65
C GLU A 138 -27.50 24.37 -5.31
N ASN A 139 -27.68 23.11 -4.94
CA ASN A 139 -27.12 22.55 -3.73
C ASN A 139 -25.59 22.34 -3.86
N PRO A 140 -24.77 23.11 -3.11
CA PRO A 140 -23.31 22.99 -3.18
C PRO A 140 -22.80 21.58 -2.89
N MET A 141 -23.48 20.83 -2.02
CA MET A 141 -23.13 19.44 -1.71
C MET A 141 -23.20 18.55 -2.94
N PHE A 142 -24.27 18.68 -3.74
CA PHE A 142 -24.43 17.90 -4.95
C PHE A 142 -23.34 18.22 -5.99
N ILE A 143 -23.04 19.49 -6.16
CA ILE A 143 -22.01 19.95 -7.11
C ILE A 143 -20.62 19.40 -6.71
N ILE A 144 -20.25 19.54 -5.45
CA ILE A 144 -18.97 18.99 -4.92
C ILE A 144 -18.95 17.46 -5.11
N ALA A 145 -20.02 16.78 -4.76
CA ALA A 145 -20.08 15.33 -4.89
C ALA A 145 -19.90 14.85 -6.33
N VAL A 146 -20.58 15.47 -7.30
CA VAL A 146 -20.61 15.00 -8.69
C VAL A 146 -19.36 15.47 -9.47
N PHE A 147 -18.91 16.72 -9.29
CA PHE A 147 -17.84 17.30 -10.12
C PHE A 147 -16.46 17.22 -9.49
N GLU A 148 -16.38 17.07 -8.18
CA GLU A 148 -15.10 17.01 -7.48
C GLU A 148 -14.82 15.62 -6.91
N VAL A 149 -15.72 15.07 -6.08
CA VAL A 149 -15.48 13.82 -5.36
C VAL A 149 -15.61 12.61 -6.27
N LEU A 150 -16.66 12.54 -7.10
CA LEU A 150 -16.91 11.36 -7.94
C LEU A 150 -15.79 11.09 -8.96
N PRO A 151 -15.27 12.06 -9.73
CA PRO A 151 -14.17 11.81 -10.65
C PRO A 151 -12.89 11.37 -9.92
N ARG A 152 -12.58 11.98 -8.79
CA ARG A 152 -11.41 11.63 -7.98
C ARG A 152 -11.52 10.24 -7.38
N THR A 153 -12.71 9.86 -6.89
CA THR A 153 -12.95 8.50 -6.38
C THR A 153 -12.82 7.45 -7.46
N LEU A 154 -13.28 7.71 -8.68
CA LEU A 154 -13.10 6.80 -9.81
C LEU A 154 -11.62 6.60 -10.15
N ILE A 155 -10.84 7.67 -10.18
CA ILE A 155 -9.38 7.60 -10.41
C ILE A 155 -8.71 6.79 -9.29
N LEU A 156 -9.04 7.08 -8.03
CA LEU A 156 -8.50 6.35 -6.88
C LEU A 156 -8.92 4.89 -6.87
N LEU A 157 -10.14 4.57 -7.33
CA LEU A 157 -10.62 3.20 -7.47
C LEU A 157 -9.80 2.42 -8.51
N ILE A 158 -9.60 2.99 -9.70
CA ILE A 158 -8.76 2.38 -10.75
C ILE A 158 -7.36 2.16 -10.20
N PHE A 159 -6.78 3.15 -9.53
CA PHE A 159 -5.46 3.05 -8.92
C PHE A 159 -5.41 1.94 -7.84
N THR A 160 -6.43 1.84 -7.01
CA THR A 160 -6.57 0.79 -5.99
C THR A 160 -6.62 -0.60 -6.62
N ILE A 161 -7.35 -0.76 -7.71
CA ILE A 161 -7.41 -2.03 -8.47
C ILE A 161 -6.03 -2.39 -9.03
N MET A 162 -5.30 -1.42 -9.59
CA MET A 162 -3.93 -1.64 -10.08
C MET A 162 -2.98 -2.05 -8.94
N LEU A 163 -3.06 -1.39 -7.80
CA LEU A 163 -2.27 -1.74 -6.62
C LEU A 163 -2.63 -3.13 -6.08
N GLN A 164 -3.91 -3.50 -6.08
CA GLN A 164 -4.35 -4.84 -5.71
C GLN A 164 -3.76 -5.91 -6.63
N TYR A 165 -3.75 -5.67 -7.94
CA TYR A 165 -3.11 -6.56 -8.90
C TYR A 165 -1.61 -6.73 -8.60
N THR A 166 -0.93 -5.64 -8.27
CA THR A 166 0.49 -5.65 -7.87
C THR A 166 0.73 -6.50 -6.62
N ILE A 167 -0.14 -6.42 -5.60
CA ILE A 167 -0.06 -7.26 -4.40
C ILE A 167 -0.19 -8.75 -4.77
N ILE A 168 -1.18 -9.10 -5.60
CA ILE A 168 -1.42 -10.48 -6.03
C ILE A 168 -0.23 -11.01 -6.80
N ARG A 169 0.27 -10.23 -7.77
CA ARG A 169 1.43 -10.60 -8.58
C ARG A 169 2.67 -10.81 -7.73
N SER A 170 2.98 -9.87 -6.84
CA SER A 170 4.13 -9.98 -5.93
C SER A 170 4.05 -11.24 -5.04
N HIS A 171 2.86 -11.61 -4.59
CA HIS A 171 2.67 -12.84 -3.83
C HIS A 171 2.94 -14.10 -4.69
N ASN A 172 2.39 -14.15 -5.90
CA ASN A 172 2.60 -15.26 -6.82
C ASN A 172 4.07 -15.37 -7.25
N ASP A 173 4.74 -14.24 -7.50
CA ASP A 173 6.17 -14.22 -7.83
C ASP A 173 7.02 -14.74 -6.65
N ALA A 174 6.68 -14.39 -5.41
CA ALA A 174 7.35 -14.90 -4.22
C ALA A 174 7.19 -16.43 -4.08
N LEU A 175 5.99 -16.96 -4.32
CA LEU A 175 5.74 -18.41 -4.30
C LEU A 175 6.53 -19.12 -5.41
N ARG A 176 6.54 -18.54 -6.61
CA ARG A 176 7.29 -19.10 -7.75
C ARG A 176 8.80 -19.11 -7.49
N ILE A 177 9.34 -18.04 -6.92
CA ILE A 177 10.75 -17.97 -6.54
C ILE A 177 11.07 -19.06 -5.49
N ALA A 178 10.23 -19.21 -4.46
CA ALA A 178 10.40 -20.23 -3.44
C ALA A 178 10.39 -21.64 -4.05
N GLU A 179 9.45 -21.92 -4.98
CA GLU A 179 9.38 -23.19 -5.69
C GLU A 179 10.63 -23.45 -6.55
N LEU A 180 11.05 -22.44 -7.33
CA LEU A 180 12.25 -22.56 -8.15
C LEU A 180 13.51 -22.79 -7.30
N THR A 181 13.62 -22.10 -6.16
CA THR A 181 14.72 -22.30 -5.21
C THR A 181 14.68 -23.71 -4.63
N TYR A 182 13.49 -24.18 -4.23
CA TYR A 182 13.34 -25.56 -3.76
C TYR A 182 13.77 -26.57 -4.82
N ARG A 183 13.30 -26.44 -6.06
CA ARG A 183 13.68 -27.34 -7.16
C ARG A 183 15.16 -27.27 -7.53
N LYS A 184 15.78 -26.10 -7.38
CA LYS A 184 17.22 -25.92 -7.59
C LYS A 184 18.05 -26.61 -6.52
N ASP A 185 17.64 -26.58 -5.28
CA ASP A 185 18.42 -26.98 -4.12
C ASP A 185 18.15 -28.44 -3.68
N MET A 186 16.99 -29.00 -4.07
CA MET A 186 16.56 -30.33 -3.62
C MET A 186 16.64 -31.37 -4.75
N ASP A 187 16.95 -32.61 -4.37
CA ASP A 187 16.79 -33.76 -5.24
C ASP A 187 15.32 -34.18 -5.33
N THR A 188 14.84 -34.45 -6.55
CA THR A 188 13.42 -34.74 -6.79
C THR A 188 12.95 -36.06 -6.22
N ARG A 189 13.84 -37.06 -6.05
CA ARG A 189 13.54 -38.40 -5.56
C ARG A 189 13.59 -38.45 -4.05
N THR A 190 14.73 -38.04 -3.49
CA THR A 190 15.01 -38.16 -2.06
C THR A 190 14.45 -37.04 -1.21
N LYS A 191 14.13 -35.91 -1.81
CA LYS A 191 13.75 -34.66 -1.11
C LYS A 191 14.84 -34.15 -0.16
N LEU A 192 16.07 -34.61 -0.30
CA LEU A 192 17.26 -34.08 0.35
C LEU A 192 17.91 -32.99 -0.50
N TYR A 193 18.88 -32.27 0.07
CA TYR A 193 19.68 -31.35 -0.70
C TYR A 193 20.45 -32.08 -1.81
N ASN A 194 20.41 -31.52 -3.00
CA ASN A 194 21.16 -32.07 -4.13
C ASN A 194 22.65 -31.68 -4.05
N LYS A 195 23.45 -32.21 -4.99
CA LYS A 195 24.87 -31.96 -5.07
C LYS A 195 25.20 -30.47 -5.14
N ASN A 196 24.46 -29.69 -5.93
CA ASN A 196 24.72 -28.26 -6.09
C ASN A 196 24.55 -27.49 -4.77
N LYS A 197 23.52 -27.85 -4.00
CA LYS A 197 23.31 -27.25 -2.68
C LYS A 197 24.39 -27.64 -1.68
N TYR A 198 24.80 -28.89 -1.72
CA TYR A 198 25.91 -29.35 -0.87
C TYR A 198 27.20 -28.57 -1.18
N GLU A 199 27.56 -28.41 -2.46
CA GLU A 199 28.76 -27.65 -2.88
C GLU A 199 28.68 -26.19 -2.45
N ASP A 200 27.51 -25.55 -2.60
CA ASP A 200 27.26 -24.18 -2.13
C ASP A 200 27.46 -24.06 -0.61
N MET A 201 26.89 -24.99 0.15
CA MET A 201 27.04 -25.00 1.61
C MET A 201 28.48 -25.29 2.04
N ALA A 202 29.18 -26.15 1.33
CA ALA A 202 30.58 -26.47 1.62
C ALA A 202 31.51 -25.26 1.48
N VAL A 203 31.22 -24.39 0.51
CA VAL A 203 32.02 -23.19 0.27
C VAL A 203 31.59 -22.01 1.16
N ASN A 204 30.28 -21.77 1.28
CA ASN A 204 29.77 -20.52 1.84
C ASN A 204 29.28 -20.63 3.29
N TYR A 205 28.86 -21.81 3.75
CA TYR A 205 28.28 -21.99 5.08
C TYR A 205 29.16 -22.77 6.04
N TYR A 206 29.63 -23.96 5.65
CA TYR A 206 30.38 -24.83 6.56
C TYR A 206 31.69 -24.24 7.09
N PRO A 207 32.44 -23.39 6.34
CA PRO A 207 33.64 -22.74 6.89
C PRO A 207 33.35 -21.79 8.06
N SER A 208 32.11 -21.33 8.21
CA SER A 208 31.70 -20.47 9.33
C SER A 208 31.25 -21.24 10.58
N VAL A 209 31.11 -22.57 10.48
CA VAL A 209 30.66 -23.42 11.57
C VAL A 209 31.87 -24.01 12.30
N GLY A 210 31.92 -23.84 13.61
CA GLY A 210 33.11 -24.18 14.41
C GLY A 210 33.42 -25.69 14.52
N CYS A 211 32.45 -26.59 14.27
CA CYS A 211 32.63 -28.04 14.29
C CYS A 211 31.62 -28.71 13.35
N ILE A 212 32.10 -29.53 12.43
CA ILE A 212 31.26 -30.23 11.45
C ILE A 212 31.63 -31.71 11.47
N ALA A 213 30.64 -32.59 11.49
CA ALA A 213 30.81 -34.02 11.22
C ALA A 213 30.28 -34.34 9.82
N VAL A 214 31.03 -35.11 9.06
CA VAL A 214 30.66 -35.56 7.71
C VAL A 214 30.54 -37.06 7.71
N ALA A 215 29.41 -37.59 7.23
CA ALA A 215 29.18 -39.01 7.02
C ALA A 215 28.89 -39.29 5.54
N PHE A 216 29.50 -40.31 4.99
CA PHE A 216 29.25 -40.78 3.63
C PHE A 216 28.49 -42.09 3.70
N TRP A 217 27.41 -42.17 2.95
CA TRP A 217 26.59 -43.37 2.84
C TRP A 217 26.58 -43.82 1.39
N ASP A 218 26.77 -45.14 1.16
CA ASP A 218 26.69 -45.72 -0.17
C ASP A 218 25.78 -46.98 -0.12
N LEU A 219 25.05 -47.18 -1.21
CA LEU A 219 24.10 -48.24 -1.38
C LEU A 219 24.76 -49.37 -2.16
N ASN A 220 25.11 -50.45 -1.45
CA ASN A 220 25.73 -51.63 -2.06
C ASN A 220 24.74 -52.33 -3.00
N ASN A 221 25.26 -52.79 -4.13
CA ASN A 221 24.53 -53.64 -5.10
C ASN A 221 23.29 -52.98 -5.73
N LEU A 222 23.14 -51.63 -5.72
CA LEU A 222 22.01 -50.92 -6.34
C LEU A 222 21.85 -51.29 -7.82
N LYS A 223 22.96 -51.49 -8.55
CA LYS A 223 22.91 -51.90 -9.96
C LYS A 223 22.26 -53.29 -10.09
N MET A 224 22.64 -54.28 -9.27
CA MET A 224 22.06 -55.60 -9.29
C MET A 224 20.54 -55.60 -8.99
N ILE A 225 20.12 -54.73 -8.06
CA ILE A 225 18.70 -54.52 -7.75
C ILE A 225 17.96 -53.93 -8.95
N ASN A 226 18.53 -52.94 -9.60
CA ASN A 226 17.95 -52.31 -10.80
C ASN A 226 17.84 -53.32 -11.96
N ASP A 227 18.87 -54.12 -12.16
CA ASP A 227 18.91 -55.12 -13.25
C ASP A 227 17.92 -56.28 -13.01
N ASN A 228 17.70 -56.71 -11.75
CA ASN A 228 16.82 -57.84 -11.41
C ASN A 228 15.36 -57.40 -11.17
N PHE A 229 15.11 -56.21 -10.61
CA PHE A 229 13.79 -55.80 -10.12
C PHE A 229 13.29 -54.48 -10.79
N GLY A 230 14.10 -53.86 -11.65
CA GLY A 230 13.79 -52.64 -12.35
C GLY A 230 14.12 -51.38 -11.55
N HIS A 231 14.29 -50.26 -12.29
CA HIS A 231 14.68 -48.98 -11.72
C HIS A 231 13.70 -48.42 -10.67
N ALA A 232 12.40 -48.74 -10.78
CA ALA A 232 11.41 -48.31 -9.81
C ALA A 232 11.67 -48.87 -8.37
N VAL A 233 12.17 -50.12 -8.28
CA VAL A 233 12.52 -50.71 -7.00
C VAL A 233 13.80 -50.08 -6.44
N GLY A 234 14.80 -49.84 -7.29
CA GLY A 234 16.01 -49.13 -6.87
C GLY A 234 15.74 -47.71 -6.41
N ASP A 235 14.87 -46.96 -7.11
CA ASP A 235 14.45 -45.61 -6.72
C ASP A 235 13.71 -45.63 -5.36
N SER A 236 12.84 -46.62 -5.11
CA SER A 236 12.18 -46.81 -3.81
C SER A 236 13.20 -47.10 -2.69
N LEU A 237 14.22 -47.89 -2.96
CA LEU A 237 15.27 -48.16 -1.98
C LEU A 237 16.08 -46.91 -1.63
N ILE A 238 16.44 -46.09 -2.64
CA ILE A 238 17.12 -44.81 -2.42
C ILE A 238 16.24 -43.87 -1.57
N GLN A 239 14.94 -43.82 -1.85
CA GLN A 239 14.00 -43.04 -1.11
C GLN A 239 13.89 -43.48 0.36
N THR A 240 13.76 -44.76 0.61
CA THR A 240 13.72 -45.33 1.98
C THR A 240 15.01 -45.02 2.76
N MET A 241 16.16 -45.01 2.08
CA MET A 241 17.42 -44.65 2.74
C MET A 241 17.52 -43.17 3.10
N SER A 242 16.75 -42.33 2.42
CA SER A 242 16.74 -40.87 2.64
C SER A 242 15.81 -40.41 3.78
N GLU A 243 14.95 -41.29 4.26
CA GLU A 243 14.04 -41.06 5.39
C GLU A 243 14.74 -41.39 6.73
#